data_690c7f03ede838f0d3cf170e034c0ab7
#
_entry.id   690c7f03ede838f0d3cf170e034c0ab7
#
_cell.length_a   1.000
_cell.length_b   1.000
_cell.length_c   1.000
_cell.angle_alpha   90.00
_cell.angle_beta   90.00
_cell.angle_gamma   90.00
#
_symmetry.space_group_name_H-M   'P 1'
#
loop_
_entity.id
_entity.type
_entity.pdbx_description
1 polymer ?
#
loop_
_entity_poly.entity_id
_entity_poly.type
_entity_poly.pdbx_seq_one_letter_code
_entity_poly.pdbx_strand_id
1 'polypeptide(L)'
;MTRLSALVLPALVAALAGSVHGSAAAQVPVAAITDQAPLLASADPKLAADKRLVYDFWREVFEAGHLDLADKYLAETYIQHNPNVPTGRAAFIAFFGRFVKPQAIQPRITGPLVNIVAERDMVVLSFVSEKPDPKDPSTKVASTWFDMFRIENGRIAEHWDCATKQ
;
A
#
# COMPACT_ATOMS: atom_id res chain seq x y z
N MET A 1 74.80 -1.53 -52.67
CA MET A 1 74.22 -2.13 -51.43
C MET A 1 73.09 -1.22 -50.97
N THR A 2 71.91 -1.49 -51.45
CA THR A 2 70.69 -0.63 -51.20
C THR A 2 69.84 -1.29 -50.15
N ARG A 3 69.65 -0.61 -49.00
CA ARG A 3 68.80 -1.09 -47.93
C ARG A 3 67.34 -0.57 -48.14
N LEU A 4 66.40 -1.48 -48.33
CA LEU A 4 64.96 -1.18 -48.29
C LEU A 4 64.53 -1.07 -46.83
N SER A 5 64.01 0.08 -46.46
CA SER A 5 63.30 0.28 -45.17
C SER A 5 61.85 0.01 -45.41
N ALA A 6 61.30 -0.99 -44.69
CA ALA A 6 59.87 -1.29 -44.68
C ALA A 6 59.16 -0.36 -43.70
N LEU A 7 58.20 0.42 -44.19
CA LEU A 7 57.23 1.21 -43.36
C LEU A 7 56.15 0.27 -42.86
N VAL A 8 56.08 0.12 -41.54
CA VAL A 8 54.95 -0.55 -40.88
C VAL A 8 53.91 0.51 -40.50
N LEU A 9 52.76 0.47 -41.16
CA LEU A 9 51.57 1.28 -40.77
C LEU A 9 50.88 0.60 -39.60
N PRO A 10 50.57 1.30 -38.49
CA PRO A 10 49.70 0.75 -37.46
C PRO A 10 48.23 0.86 -37.91
N ALA A 11 47.54 -0.28 -37.95
CA ALA A 11 46.10 -0.34 -38.16
C ALA A 11 45.38 0.17 -36.90
N LEU A 12 44.68 1.28 -37.05
CA LEU A 12 43.81 1.86 -35.98
C LEU A 12 42.51 1.06 -35.95
N VAL A 13 42.34 0.17 -34.96
CA VAL A 13 41.10 -0.52 -34.69
C VAL A 13 40.20 0.44 -33.88
N ALA A 14 39.25 1.08 -34.56
CA ALA A 14 38.20 1.85 -33.90
C ALA A 14 37.17 0.87 -33.30
N ALA A 15 37.21 0.67 -31.99
CA ALA A 15 36.16 -0.05 -31.27
C ALA A 15 34.92 0.83 -31.23
N LEU A 16 33.88 0.50 -32.01
CA LEU A 16 32.53 1.06 -31.84
C LEU A 16 31.93 0.47 -30.53
N ALA A 17 32.06 1.23 -29.47
CA ALA A 17 31.27 0.98 -28.26
C ALA A 17 29.81 1.37 -28.54
N GLY A 18 29.01 0.43 -29.04
CA GLY A 18 27.58 0.58 -29.18
C GLY A 18 26.95 0.69 -27.80
N SER A 19 26.55 1.89 -27.39
CA SER A 19 25.75 2.10 -26.19
C SER A 19 24.36 1.48 -26.39
N VAL A 20 24.14 0.31 -25.82
CA VAL A 20 22.80 -0.30 -25.73
C VAL A 20 21.99 0.54 -24.74
N HIS A 21 21.31 1.57 -25.24
CA HIS A 21 20.30 2.28 -24.49
C HIS A 21 19.07 1.35 -24.38
N GLY A 22 19.07 0.48 -23.37
CA GLY A 22 17.85 -0.23 -22.99
C GLY A 22 16.81 0.80 -22.58
N SER A 23 15.75 0.96 -23.37
CA SER A 23 14.59 1.74 -22.96
C SER A 23 14.05 1.11 -21.68
N ALA A 24 14.11 1.82 -20.56
CA ALA A 24 13.42 1.40 -19.35
C ALA A 24 11.93 1.24 -19.69
N ALA A 25 11.38 0.05 -19.47
CA ALA A 25 9.96 -0.18 -19.68
C ALA A 25 9.19 0.79 -18.78
N ALA A 26 8.12 1.40 -19.30
CA ALA A 26 7.23 2.24 -18.50
C ALA A 26 6.67 1.43 -17.33
N GLN A 27 6.56 2.05 -16.17
CA GLN A 27 5.96 1.42 -14.99
C GLN A 27 4.51 1.00 -15.30
N VAL A 28 4.16 -0.25 -14.99
CA VAL A 28 2.78 -0.71 -15.06
C VAL A 28 2.01 -0.08 -13.89
N PRO A 29 0.93 0.65 -14.14
CA PRO A 29 0.15 1.29 -13.08
C PRO A 29 -0.45 0.26 -12.13
N VAL A 30 -0.48 0.59 -10.83
CA VAL A 30 -1.24 -0.18 -9.84
C VAL A 30 -2.73 0.03 -10.10
N ALA A 31 -3.52 -1.06 -10.13
CA ALA A 31 -4.95 -1.02 -10.38
C ALA A 31 -5.75 -1.56 -9.20
N ALA A 32 -6.85 -0.88 -8.88
CA ALA A 32 -7.82 -1.36 -7.90
C ALA A 32 -8.63 -2.55 -8.43
N ILE A 33 -8.97 -3.48 -7.53
CA ILE A 33 -9.83 -4.61 -7.88
C ILE A 33 -11.31 -4.21 -7.77
N THR A 34 -12.12 -4.65 -8.72
CA THR A 34 -13.57 -4.39 -8.71
C THR A 34 -14.37 -5.44 -7.96
N ASP A 35 -14.02 -6.73 -8.10
CA ASP A 35 -14.61 -7.83 -7.34
C ASP A 35 -13.74 -8.13 -6.11
N GLN A 36 -14.18 -7.66 -4.94
CA GLN A 36 -13.45 -7.80 -3.69
C GLN A 36 -13.76 -9.10 -2.94
N ALA A 37 -14.83 -9.82 -3.31
CA ALA A 37 -15.27 -11.00 -2.58
C ALA A 37 -14.21 -12.12 -2.54
N PRO A 38 -13.48 -12.43 -3.63
CA PRO A 38 -12.42 -13.44 -3.59
C PRO A 38 -11.26 -13.11 -2.66
N LEU A 39 -10.99 -11.83 -2.38
CA LEU A 39 -9.91 -11.41 -1.48
C LEU A 39 -10.13 -11.86 -0.03
N LEU A 40 -11.39 -12.08 0.36
CA LEU A 40 -11.78 -12.50 1.71
C LEU A 40 -11.66 -14.01 1.93
N ALA A 41 -11.50 -14.77 0.87
CA ALA A 41 -11.35 -16.23 0.94
C ALA A 41 -9.97 -16.62 1.49
N SER A 42 -9.94 -17.72 2.26
CA SER A 42 -8.72 -18.43 2.67
C SER A 42 -9.07 -19.89 2.90
N ALA A 43 -8.13 -20.82 2.65
CA ALA A 43 -8.27 -22.22 3.05
C ALA A 43 -8.21 -22.38 4.59
N ASP A 44 -7.56 -21.46 5.29
CA ASP A 44 -7.57 -21.35 6.75
C ASP A 44 -8.75 -20.49 7.20
N PRO A 45 -9.72 -21.06 7.97
CA PRO A 45 -10.89 -20.33 8.45
C PRO A 45 -10.54 -19.13 9.36
N LYS A 46 -9.43 -19.23 10.14
CA LYS A 46 -8.97 -18.12 10.97
C LYS A 46 -8.53 -16.94 10.10
N LEU A 47 -7.72 -17.18 9.08
CA LEU A 47 -7.27 -16.11 8.18
C LEU A 47 -8.42 -15.51 7.38
N ALA A 48 -9.42 -16.31 6.99
CA ALA A 48 -10.65 -15.80 6.37
C ALA A 48 -11.44 -14.89 7.32
N ALA A 49 -11.56 -15.27 8.60
CA ALA A 49 -12.23 -14.46 9.63
C ALA A 49 -11.47 -13.16 9.91
N ASP A 50 -10.13 -13.20 10.00
CA ASP A 50 -9.30 -12.04 10.24
C ASP A 50 -9.37 -11.03 9.08
N LYS A 51 -9.33 -11.52 7.83
CA LYS A 51 -9.57 -10.68 6.63
C LYS A 51 -10.94 -10.00 6.69
N ARG A 52 -11.99 -10.75 7.06
CA ARG A 52 -13.35 -10.22 7.18
C ARG A 52 -13.43 -9.17 8.28
N LEU A 53 -12.82 -9.40 9.44
CA LEU A 53 -12.78 -8.46 10.56
C LEU A 53 -12.20 -7.10 10.13
N VAL A 54 -11.02 -7.12 9.48
CA VAL A 54 -10.34 -5.90 9.03
C VAL A 54 -11.10 -5.21 7.89
N TYR A 55 -11.66 -6.00 6.97
CA TYR A 55 -12.47 -5.50 5.87
C TYR A 55 -13.72 -4.76 6.36
N ASP A 56 -14.44 -5.37 7.31
CA ASP A 56 -15.66 -4.77 7.87
C ASP A 56 -15.33 -3.56 8.75
N PHE A 57 -14.25 -3.59 9.54
CA PHE A 57 -13.73 -2.41 10.24
C PHE A 57 -13.47 -1.25 9.28
N TRP A 58 -12.76 -1.52 8.18
CA TRP A 58 -12.43 -0.48 7.19
C TRP A 58 -13.67 0.16 6.59
N ARG A 59 -14.60 -0.69 6.15
CA ARG A 59 -15.84 -0.28 5.49
C ARG A 59 -16.80 0.45 6.44
N GLU A 60 -16.98 -0.07 7.68
CA GLU A 60 -17.99 0.42 8.61
C GLU A 60 -17.50 1.59 9.47
N VAL A 61 -16.27 1.45 10.02
CA VAL A 61 -15.75 2.43 10.99
C VAL A 61 -14.92 3.50 10.27
N PHE A 62 -14.00 3.10 9.40
CA PHE A 62 -13.06 4.04 8.79
C PHE A 62 -13.69 4.82 7.63
N GLU A 63 -14.29 4.15 6.64
CA GLU A 63 -14.90 4.83 5.48
C GLU A 63 -16.28 5.43 5.81
N ALA A 64 -17.18 4.64 6.43
CA ALA A 64 -18.52 5.10 6.72
C ALA A 64 -18.62 5.96 8.02
N GLY A 65 -17.54 6.06 8.80
CA GLY A 65 -17.46 6.94 9.96
C GLY A 65 -18.27 6.50 11.18
N HIS A 66 -18.69 5.22 11.26
CA HIS A 66 -19.41 4.68 12.41
C HIS A 66 -18.48 4.37 13.58
N LEU A 67 -17.99 5.43 14.22
CA LEU A 67 -17.06 5.32 15.36
C LEU A 67 -17.71 4.66 16.59
N ASP A 68 -19.03 4.64 16.67
CA ASP A 68 -19.83 3.89 17.65
C ASP A 68 -19.65 2.37 17.53
N LEU A 69 -19.22 1.87 16.35
CA LEU A 69 -18.89 0.47 16.14
C LEU A 69 -17.42 0.12 16.45
N ALA A 70 -16.62 1.08 16.87
CA ALA A 70 -15.17 0.85 17.08
C ALA A 70 -14.88 -0.24 18.12
N ASP A 71 -15.74 -0.40 19.16
CA ASP A 71 -15.57 -1.42 20.18
C ASP A 71 -15.82 -2.85 19.69
N LYS A 72 -16.60 -3.02 18.61
CA LYS A 72 -16.77 -4.29 17.90
C LYS A 72 -15.47 -4.78 17.28
N TYR A 73 -14.63 -3.86 16.81
CA TYR A 73 -13.46 -4.15 15.98
C TYR A 73 -12.13 -3.94 16.70
N LEU A 74 -11.96 -2.84 17.44
CA LEU A 74 -10.70 -2.49 18.08
C LEU A 74 -10.61 -3.03 19.50
N ALA A 75 -9.44 -3.52 19.88
CA ALA A 75 -9.13 -3.77 21.30
C ALA A 75 -9.16 -2.45 22.09
N GLU A 76 -9.47 -2.51 23.38
CA GLU A 76 -9.46 -1.32 24.26
C GLU A 76 -8.06 -0.68 24.27
N THR A 77 -7.04 -1.52 24.36
CA THR A 77 -5.60 -1.15 24.36
C THR A 77 -5.01 -1.02 22.96
N TYR A 78 -5.85 -0.80 21.92
CA TYR A 78 -5.40 -0.66 20.53
C TYR A 78 -4.16 0.24 20.40
N ILE A 79 -3.13 -0.25 19.75
CA ILE A 79 -1.86 0.46 19.52
C ILE A 79 -1.86 1.01 18.09
N GLN A 80 -1.54 2.30 17.98
CA GLN A 80 -1.44 3.00 16.70
C GLN A 80 0.01 3.42 16.44
N HIS A 81 0.56 3.03 15.28
CA HIS A 81 1.91 3.41 14.87
C HIS A 81 1.95 4.56 13.85
N ASN A 82 0.79 5.04 13.37
CA ASN A 82 0.76 6.28 12.61
C ASN A 82 1.15 7.45 13.51
N PRO A 83 2.23 8.21 13.20
CA PRO A 83 2.75 9.26 14.10
C PRO A 83 1.80 10.45 14.30
N ASN A 84 0.70 10.52 13.53
CA ASN A 84 -0.28 11.60 13.57
C ASN A 84 -1.56 11.22 14.30
N VAL A 85 -1.75 9.94 14.69
CA VAL A 85 -2.95 9.41 15.32
C VAL A 85 -2.62 8.84 16.69
N PRO A 86 -3.34 9.21 17.77
CA PRO A 86 -3.03 8.73 19.12
C PRO A 86 -3.40 7.26 19.31
N THR A 87 -2.66 6.57 20.20
CA THR A 87 -2.89 5.19 20.64
C THR A 87 -4.08 5.10 21.60
N GLY A 88 -4.80 3.96 21.55
CA GLY A 88 -5.97 3.64 22.35
C GLY A 88 -7.28 3.81 21.60
N ARG A 89 -8.22 2.85 21.78
CA ARG A 89 -9.54 2.90 21.10
C ARG A 89 -10.30 4.20 21.41
N ALA A 90 -10.34 4.62 22.66
CA ALA A 90 -11.01 5.87 23.04
C ALA A 90 -10.35 7.10 22.38
N ALA A 91 -9.03 7.11 22.29
CA ALA A 91 -8.28 8.18 21.64
C ALA A 91 -8.47 8.19 20.11
N PHE A 92 -8.55 7.01 19.47
CA PHE A 92 -8.94 6.85 18.07
C PHE A 92 -10.33 7.47 17.80
N ILE A 93 -11.33 7.10 18.60
CA ILE A 93 -12.71 7.64 18.48
C ILE A 93 -12.72 9.17 18.65
N ALA A 94 -12.05 9.68 19.67
CA ALA A 94 -11.97 11.13 19.93
C ALA A 94 -11.23 11.88 18.82
N PHE A 95 -10.20 11.27 18.24
CA PHE A 95 -9.43 11.87 17.15
C PHE A 95 -10.26 11.97 15.86
N PHE A 96 -10.80 10.87 15.38
CA PHE A 96 -11.56 10.83 14.13
C PHE A 96 -12.92 11.49 14.24
N GLY A 97 -13.57 11.48 15.41
CA GLY A 97 -14.84 12.15 15.66
C GLY A 97 -14.85 13.66 15.42
N ARG A 98 -13.66 14.28 15.30
CA ARG A 98 -13.53 15.69 14.93
C ARG A 98 -13.68 15.94 13.42
N PHE A 99 -13.49 14.91 12.60
CA PHE A 99 -13.39 15.05 11.14
C PHE A 99 -14.48 14.27 10.39
N VAL A 100 -14.98 13.16 10.96
CA VAL A 100 -15.91 12.27 10.27
C VAL A 100 -17.31 12.34 10.88
N LYS A 101 -18.32 12.12 10.03
CA LYS A 101 -19.71 11.93 10.42
C LYS A 101 -20.20 10.61 9.83
N PRO A 102 -21.04 9.84 10.55
CA PRO A 102 -21.59 8.61 10.03
C PRO A 102 -22.31 8.81 8.70
N GLN A 103 -22.06 7.91 7.76
CA GLN A 103 -22.69 7.83 6.44
C GLN A 103 -23.21 6.42 6.20
N ALA A 104 -23.99 6.22 5.12
CA ALA A 104 -24.48 4.89 4.77
C ALA A 104 -23.31 3.91 4.56
N ILE A 105 -23.33 2.81 5.29
CA ILE A 105 -22.36 1.73 5.15
C ILE A 105 -22.55 1.08 3.78
N GLN A 106 -21.49 1.13 2.94
CA GLN A 106 -21.52 0.54 1.61
C GLN A 106 -21.31 -0.99 1.69
N PRO A 107 -21.81 -1.77 0.71
CA PRO A 107 -21.65 -3.24 0.71
C PRO A 107 -20.20 -3.69 0.52
N ARG A 108 -19.31 -2.81 0.05
CA ARG A 108 -17.87 -3.06 -0.16
C ARG A 108 -17.05 -1.83 0.22
N ILE A 109 -15.74 -2.02 0.39
CA ILE A 109 -14.77 -0.91 0.51
C ILE A 109 -14.88 -0.04 -0.75
N THR A 110 -15.03 1.26 -0.57
CA THR A 110 -15.19 2.25 -1.64
C THR A 110 -13.86 2.80 -2.14
N GLY A 111 -12.86 2.81 -1.28
CA GLY A 111 -11.48 3.15 -1.64
C GLY A 111 -10.90 2.21 -2.70
N PRO A 112 -9.82 2.63 -3.39
CA PRO A 112 -9.24 1.88 -4.49
C PRO A 112 -8.42 0.68 -4.01
N LEU A 113 -9.09 -0.31 -3.39
CA LEU A 113 -8.50 -1.53 -2.84
C LEU A 113 -7.81 -2.35 -3.94
N VAL A 114 -6.57 -2.74 -3.69
CA VAL A 114 -5.77 -3.59 -4.58
C VAL A 114 -5.78 -5.04 -4.11
N ASN A 115 -5.55 -5.27 -2.81
CA ASN A 115 -5.46 -6.63 -2.27
C ASN A 115 -5.69 -6.67 -0.76
N ILE A 116 -6.00 -7.88 -0.24
CA ILE A 116 -6.04 -8.23 1.17
C ILE A 116 -5.26 -9.52 1.36
N VAL A 117 -4.21 -9.47 2.16
CA VAL A 117 -3.44 -10.66 2.53
C VAL A 117 -3.48 -10.87 4.04
N ALA A 118 -3.46 -12.12 4.48
CA ALA A 118 -3.39 -12.48 5.89
C ALA A 118 -2.42 -13.63 6.10
N GLU A 119 -1.63 -13.53 7.16
CA GLU A 119 -0.68 -14.55 7.60
C GLU A 119 -0.58 -14.53 9.12
N ARG A 120 -0.74 -15.68 9.78
CA ARG A 120 -0.73 -15.82 11.25
C ARG A 120 -1.80 -14.95 11.92
N ASP A 121 -1.41 -13.83 12.52
CA ASP A 121 -2.25 -12.85 13.20
C ASP A 121 -2.24 -11.48 12.51
N MET A 122 -1.64 -11.40 11.32
CA MET A 122 -1.48 -10.17 10.56
C MET A 122 -2.41 -10.12 9.36
N VAL A 123 -3.00 -8.95 9.11
CA VAL A 123 -3.77 -8.65 7.89
C VAL A 123 -3.22 -7.37 7.27
N VAL A 124 -3.02 -7.37 5.96
CA VAL A 124 -2.59 -6.18 5.21
C VAL A 124 -3.63 -5.85 4.15
N LEU A 125 -4.10 -4.60 4.16
CA LEU A 125 -4.81 -3.98 3.06
C LEU A 125 -3.83 -3.19 2.20
N SER A 126 -3.97 -3.27 0.89
CA SER A 126 -3.21 -2.41 -0.03
C SER A 126 -4.16 -1.63 -0.94
N PHE A 127 -3.84 -0.35 -1.15
CA PHE A 127 -4.66 0.58 -1.93
C PHE A 127 -3.82 1.28 -3.00
N VAL A 128 -4.44 1.66 -4.11
CA VAL A 128 -3.81 2.61 -5.03
C VAL A 128 -3.66 3.95 -4.32
N SER A 129 -2.46 4.52 -4.38
CA SER A 129 -2.14 5.85 -3.85
C SER A 129 -1.65 6.72 -5.00
N GLU A 130 -2.38 7.77 -5.34
CA GLU A 130 -1.98 8.73 -6.35
C GLU A 130 -1.42 9.99 -5.69
N LYS A 131 -0.30 10.47 -6.20
CA LYS A 131 0.33 11.72 -5.76
C LYS A 131 0.76 12.53 -6.98
N PRO A 132 0.85 13.87 -6.88
CA PRO A 132 1.45 14.67 -7.92
C PRO A 132 2.87 14.19 -8.26
N ASP A 133 3.21 14.16 -9.55
CA ASP A 133 4.59 13.87 -9.96
C ASP A 133 5.52 14.99 -9.46
N PRO A 134 6.60 14.69 -8.74
CA PRO A 134 7.56 15.70 -8.29
C PRO A 134 8.22 16.49 -9.42
N LYS A 135 8.26 15.94 -10.64
CA LYS A 135 8.84 16.57 -11.83
C LYS A 135 7.83 17.36 -12.64
N ASP A 136 6.56 16.96 -12.59
CA ASP A 136 5.44 17.64 -13.24
C ASP A 136 4.17 17.54 -12.37
N PRO A 137 3.94 18.50 -11.47
CA PRO A 137 2.78 18.47 -10.56
C PRO A 137 1.41 18.51 -11.26
N SER A 138 1.35 18.77 -12.57
CA SER A 138 0.12 18.68 -13.36
C SER A 138 -0.29 17.25 -13.68
N THR A 139 0.62 16.30 -13.52
CA THR A 139 0.41 14.86 -13.70
C THR A 139 0.43 14.14 -12.34
N LYS A 140 -0.07 12.89 -12.32
CA LYS A 140 -0.06 12.04 -11.12
C LYS A 140 0.74 10.78 -11.37
N VAL A 141 1.42 10.32 -10.35
CA VAL A 141 2.04 8.99 -10.29
C VAL A 141 1.28 8.11 -9.33
N ALA A 142 0.97 6.88 -9.76
CA ALA A 142 0.34 5.88 -8.92
C ALA A 142 1.42 5.08 -8.18
N SER A 143 1.18 4.82 -6.90
CA SER A 143 1.95 3.92 -6.06
C SER A 143 1.00 3.08 -5.21
N THR A 144 1.51 2.34 -4.24
CA THR A 144 0.69 1.56 -3.33
C THR A 144 0.83 2.10 -1.91
N TRP A 145 -0.30 2.25 -1.23
CA TRP A 145 -0.40 2.49 0.20
C TRP A 145 -0.73 1.18 0.91
N PHE A 146 -0.16 0.96 2.10
CA PHE A 146 -0.39 -0.23 2.91
C PHE A 146 -0.88 0.15 4.30
N ASP A 147 -1.92 -0.57 4.75
CA ASP A 147 -2.38 -0.57 6.13
C ASP A 147 -2.26 -2.00 6.66
N MET A 148 -1.52 -2.18 7.73
CA MET A 148 -1.24 -3.46 8.34
C MET A 148 -1.83 -3.52 9.75
N PHE A 149 -2.47 -4.63 10.08
CA PHE A 149 -3.19 -4.84 11.32
C PHE A 149 -2.74 -6.13 11.99
N ARG A 150 -2.58 -6.12 13.31
CA ARG A 150 -2.43 -7.33 14.12
C ARG A 150 -3.73 -7.63 14.83
N ILE A 151 -4.12 -8.89 14.76
CA ILE A 151 -5.36 -9.40 15.35
C ILE A 151 -5.03 -10.18 16.62
N GLU A 152 -5.74 -9.86 17.70
CA GLU A 152 -5.63 -10.55 18.97
C GLU A 152 -7.01 -10.72 19.59
N ASN A 153 -7.34 -11.95 19.99
CA ASN A 153 -8.64 -12.29 20.61
C ASN A 153 -9.85 -11.81 19.76
N GLY A 154 -9.76 -11.92 18.42
CA GLY A 154 -10.82 -11.52 17.49
C GLY A 154 -11.03 -10.01 17.37
N ARG A 155 -10.04 -9.20 17.74
CA ARG A 155 -10.05 -7.74 17.62
C ARG A 155 -8.74 -7.24 17.01
N ILE A 156 -8.80 -6.09 16.37
CA ILE A 156 -7.62 -5.37 15.91
C ILE A 156 -6.92 -4.79 17.15
N ALA A 157 -5.73 -5.29 17.44
CA ALA A 157 -4.92 -4.88 18.57
C ALA A 157 -3.89 -3.81 18.20
N GLU A 158 -3.49 -3.75 16.91
CA GLU A 158 -2.38 -2.90 16.49
C GLU A 158 -2.49 -2.55 15.01
N HIS A 159 -2.02 -1.35 14.63
CA HIS A 159 -2.06 -0.85 13.26
C HIS A 159 -0.79 -0.09 12.89
N TRP A 160 -0.32 -0.32 11.67
CA TRP A 160 0.76 0.40 10.99
C TRP A 160 0.31 0.87 9.61
N ASP A 161 0.83 1.99 9.17
CA ASP A 161 0.67 2.50 7.81
C ASP A 161 1.93 3.21 7.30
N CYS A 162 1.87 3.74 6.09
CA CYS A 162 2.98 4.43 5.45
C CYS A 162 3.05 5.94 5.79
N ALA A 163 2.29 6.42 6.80
CA ALA A 163 2.26 7.83 7.13
C ALA A 163 3.58 8.33 7.70
N THR A 164 3.98 9.52 7.26
CA THR A 164 5.08 10.27 7.86
C THR A 164 4.53 11.32 8.83
N LYS A 165 5.33 11.73 9.79
CA LYS A 165 4.97 12.82 10.71
C LYS A 165 4.73 14.11 9.91
N GLN A 166 3.57 14.74 10.16
CA GLN A 166 3.20 16.05 9.62
C GLN A 166 3.41 17.15 10.66
#